data_7e7a2eb01cc56290146cf83ddb0fd0e6
#
_entry.id   7e7a2eb01cc56290146cf83ddb0fd0e6
#
_cell.length_a   1.000
_cell.length_b   1.000
_cell.length_c   1.000
_cell.angle_alpha   90.00
_cell.angle_beta   90.00
_cell.angle_gamma   90.00
#
_symmetry.space_group_name_H-M   'P 1'
#
loop_
_entity.id
_entity.type
_entity.pdbx_description
1 polymer ?
#
loop_
_entity_poly.entity_id
_entity_poly.type
_entity_poly.pdbx_seq_one_letter_code
_entity_poly.pdbx_strand_id
1 'polypeptide(L)'
;MTIKPKLSALLTSCALTAALSLPFAPAAQADDSFILAQAMNTDHIFHAASERFIDELKAQNSSYAVAYHPGGDLGDWTSLFEQTVAGAIPMTITYGHSEFDPRLDLTWLGYVVDSWASAREVYGPGGPMVDVYNRILEDNDLVSLGVIPTGFGSITMRKGTGKVPTNFPEDAKGIKIRVVPTPLAVERFNNLGFSAVPMPLAEVYTSLQLGTVDARAFGAAVEIWQMRDVLESYILTRDYFEHAFWLVNRDWWISLPASERDKIQTAANATLSSVWDTAQSIDEKYLDKVRDHGINVVELTPEQMQQAKNSLYTHEWPYMEEIVGSEIMQMMRKIAAID
;
A
#
# COMPACT_ATOMS: atom_id res chain seq x y z
N MET A 1 -87.90 7.05 43.11
CA MET A 1 -87.60 7.05 44.55
C MET A 1 -86.20 7.69 44.68
N THR A 2 -86.26 8.94 44.78
CA THR A 2 -85.71 9.90 45.76
C THR A 2 -84.58 9.32 46.60
N ILE A 3 -83.42 9.90 46.63
CA ILE A 3 -83.01 11.00 47.54
C ILE A 3 -81.63 11.57 47.13
N LYS A 4 -81.55 12.87 47.09
CA LYS A 4 -80.36 13.75 47.12
C LYS A 4 -79.81 13.86 48.56
N PRO A 5 -78.85 14.74 48.85
CA PRO A 5 -77.44 14.97 48.50
C PRO A 5 -76.58 15.03 49.79
N LYS A 6 -75.26 15.30 49.65
CA LYS A 6 -74.56 16.11 50.65
C LYS A 6 -73.22 16.64 50.10
N LEU A 7 -73.13 17.92 50.21
CA LEU A 7 -72.00 18.86 50.13
C LEU A 7 -70.96 18.55 51.21
N SER A 8 -69.68 18.75 50.91
CA SER A 8 -68.65 19.43 51.75
C SER A 8 -67.28 19.24 51.17
N ALA A 9 -66.65 20.20 50.91
CA ALA A 9 -65.64 21.08 51.51
C ALA A 9 -64.35 21.16 50.65
N LEU A 10 -64.09 22.36 50.26
CA LEU A 10 -62.80 22.82 49.73
C LEU A 10 -61.65 22.53 50.72
N LEU A 11 -60.57 21.98 50.20
CA LEU A 11 -59.23 22.14 50.76
C LEU A 11 -58.26 22.49 49.65
N THR A 12 -57.87 23.76 49.65
CA THR A 12 -56.84 24.38 48.83
C THR A 12 -55.48 23.82 49.27
N SER A 13 -54.85 23.02 48.43
CA SER A 13 -53.48 22.56 48.68
C SER A 13 -52.55 23.20 47.65
N CYS A 14 -51.78 24.20 48.07
CA CYS A 14 -50.65 24.76 47.31
C CYS A 14 -49.60 23.67 47.11
N ALA A 15 -49.51 23.14 45.93
CA ALA A 15 -48.41 22.31 45.54
C ALA A 15 -47.25 23.21 45.01
N LEU A 16 -46.20 23.28 45.81
CA LEU A 16 -44.92 23.91 45.47
C LEU A 16 -44.21 23.03 44.44
N THR A 17 -44.28 23.40 43.16
CA THR A 17 -43.50 22.76 42.09
C THR A 17 -42.04 23.17 42.19
N ALA A 18 -41.22 22.33 42.84
CA ALA A 18 -39.77 22.37 42.74
C ALA A 18 -39.35 21.91 41.34
N ALA A 19 -38.99 22.84 40.47
CA ALA A 19 -38.37 22.56 39.21
C ALA A 19 -36.97 21.95 39.49
N LEU A 20 -36.83 20.62 39.38
CA LEU A 20 -35.55 19.95 39.29
C LEU A 20 -34.93 20.33 37.92
N SER A 21 -34.03 21.28 37.91
CA SER A 21 -33.10 21.50 36.82
C SER A 21 -32.09 20.33 36.82
N LEU A 22 -32.39 19.26 36.07
CA LEU A 22 -31.38 18.28 35.72
C LEU A 22 -30.30 18.99 34.90
N PRO A 23 -29.03 18.83 35.29
CA PRO A 23 -27.94 19.31 34.42
C PRO A 23 -28.04 18.55 33.10
N PHE A 24 -28.19 19.29 31.99
CA PHE A 24 -27.97 18.76 30.64
C PHE A 24 -26.50 18.31 30.61
N ALA A 25 -26.26 17.02 30.79
CA ALA A 25 -25.00 16.43 30.43
C ALA A 25 -24.83 16.68 28.91
N PRO A 26 -23.72 17.27 28.44
CA PRO A 26 -23.49 17.33 27.02
C PRO A 26 -23.59 15.89 26.50
N ALA A 27 -24.44 15.67 25.51
CA ALA A 27 -24.48 14.41 24.78
C ALA A 27 -23.03 14.17 24.35
N ALA A 28 -22.45 13.03 24.75
CA ALA A 28 -21.20 12.57 24.20
C ALA A 28 -21.41 12.59 22.69
N GLN A 29 -20.72 13.50 22.01
CA GLN A 29 -20.68 13.54 20.57
C GLN A 29 -20.14 12.19 20.17
N ALA A 30 -20.92 11.38 19.51
CA ALA A 30 -20.40 10.17 18.91
C ALA A 30 -19.32 10.66 17.95
N ASP A 31 -18.07 10.29 18.20
CA ASP A 31 -16.97 10.60 17.30
C ASP A 31 -17.34 10.00 15.95
N ASP A 32 -17.43 10.83 14.91
CA ASP A 32 -17.55 10.34 13.56
C ASP A 32 -16.35 9.43 13.30
N SER A 33 -16.54 8.28 12.67
CA SER A 33 -15.46 7.35 12.39
C SER A 33 -15.36 7.03 10.92
N PHE A 34 -14.15 6.77 10.45
CA PHE A 34 -13.92 6.26 9.11
C PHE A 34 -13.01 5.02 9.13
N ILE A 35 -13.16 4.20 8.10
CA ILE A 35 -12.38 2.98 7.94
C ILE A 35 -11.03 3.31 7.31
N LEU A 36 -9.94 2.78 7.91
CA LEU A 36 -8.62 2.61 7.32
C LEU A 36 -8.34 1.11 7.22
N ALA A 37 -8.14 0.58 6.03
CA ALA A 37 -7.89 -0.84 5.81
C ALA A 37 -6.56 -1.08 5.06
N GLN A 38 -5.94 -2.25 5.32
CA GLN A 38 -4.80 -2.74 4.56
C GLN A 38 -4.71 -4.27 4.64
N ALA A 39 -4.09 -4.93 3.65
CA ALA A 39 -4.11 -6.38 3.50
C ALA A 39 -2.90 -7.12 4.10
N MET A 40 -1.86 -6.39 4.55
CA MET A 40 -0.62 -7.00 5.02
C MET A 40 -0.66 -7.33 6.52
N ASN A 41 0.17 -8.29 6.92
CA ASN A 41 0.33 -8.69 8.32
C ASN A 41 0.84 -7.55 9.21
N THR A 42 0.67 -7.70 10.52
CA THR A 42 1.10 -6.71 11.53
C THR A 42 2.62 -6.50 11.62
N ASP A 43 3.41 -7.39 11.03
CA ASP A 43 4.88 -7.21 10.91
C ASP A 43 5.27 -6.27 9.76
N HIS A 44 4.32 -5.96 8.88
CA HIS A 44 4.58 -5.14 7.70
C HIS A 44 4.57 -3.65 8.03
N ILE A 45 5.33 -2.84 7.28
CA ILE A 45 5.43 -1.39 7.46
C ILE A 45 4.08 -0.67 7.37
N PHE A 46 3.08 -1.24 6.65
CA PHE A 46 1.73 -0.69 6.56
C PHE A 46 1.03 -0.67 7.91
N HIS A 47 1.25 -1.68 8.75
CA HIS A 47 0.68 -1.69 10.10
C HIS A 47 1.28 -0.55 10.95
N ALA A 48 2.60 -0.44 10.99
CA ALA A 48 3.27 0.62 11.73
C ALA A 48 2.88 2.02 11.23
N ALA A 49 2.70 2.20 9.91
CA ALA A 49 2.22 3.44 9.33
C ALA A 49 0.80 3.76 9.78
N SER A 50 -0.10 2.75 9.76
CA SER A 50 -1.50 2.93 10.17
C SER A 50 -1.62 3.29 11.65
N GLU A 51 -0.91 2.58 12.54
CA GLU A 51 -0.88 2.86 13.97
C GLU A 51 -0.37 4.29 14.24
N ARG A 52 0.74 4.66 13.59
CA ARG A 52 1.28 6.00 13.74
C ARG A 52 0.32 7.07 13.25
N PHE A 53 -0.35 6.86 12.13
CA PHE A 53 -1.35 7.80 11.63
C PHE A 53 -2.49 8.01 12.63
N ILE A 54 -2.97 6.94 13.24
CA ILE A 54 -4.01 6.99 14.26
C ILE A 54 -3.56 7.87 15.44
N ASP A 55 -2.33 7.71 15.89
CA ASP A 55 -1.78 8.49 16.98
C ASP A 55 -1.56 9.97 16.59
N GLU A 56 -1.03 10.21 15.40
CA GLU A 56 -0.85 11.58 14.88
C GLU A 56 -2.19 12.29 14.69
N LEU A 57 -3.24 11.58 14.20
CA LEU A 57 -4.58 12.16 14.03
C LEU A 57 -5.22 12.51 15.39
N LYS A 58 -5.06 11.66 16.41
CA LYS A 58 -5.46 11.96 17.78
C LYS A 58 -4.75 13.22 18.30
N ALA A 59 -3.45 13.36 18.02
CA ALA A 59 -2.67 14.54 18.43
C ALA A 59 -3.16 15.84 17.76
N GLN A 60 -3.78 15.74 16.57
CA GLN A 60 -4.42 16.88 15.88
C GLN A 60 -5.80 17.26 16.48
N ASN A 61 -6.30 16.53 17.49
CA ASN A 61 -7.65 16.69 18.02
C ASN A 61 -8.72 16.65 16.91
N SER A 62 -8.63 15.65 16.02
CA SER A 62 -9.67 15.38 15.02
C SER A 62 -10.97 14.98 15.71
N SER A 63 -12.10 15.37 15.10
CA SER A 63 -13.43 14.89 15.50
C SER A 63 -13.73 13.48 14.98
N TYR A 64 -12.84 12.92 14.14
CA TYR A 64 -12.97 11.59 13.56
C TYR A 64 -12.10 10.58 14.29
N ALA A 65 -12.67 9.41 14.60
CA ALA A 65 -11.93 8.23 15.01
C ALA A 65 -11.62 7.34 13.81
N VAL A 66 -10.56 6.55 13.87
CA VAL A 66 -10.19 5.60 12.82
C VAL A 66 -10.60 4.19 13.23
N ALA A 67 -11.47 3.56 12.44
CA ALA A 67 -11.77 2.14 12.51
C ALA A 67 -10.72 1.39 11.66
N TYR A 68 -9.67 0.87 12.31
CA TYR A 68 -8.56 0.24 11.62
C TYR A 68 -8.76 -1.25 11.40
N HIS A 69 -8.57 -1.71 10.15
CA HIS A 69 -8.72 -3.10 9.70
C HIS A 69 -7.43 -3.61 9.04
N PRO A 70 -6.54 -4.27 9.81
CA PRO A 70 -5.30 -4.85 9.29
C PRO A 70 -5.50 -6.25 8.69
N GLY A 71 -4.46 -6.77 8.02
CA GLY A 71 -4.33 -8.19 7.71
C GLY A 71 -5.32 -8.76 6.71
N GLY A 72 -5.99 -7.90 5.94
CA GLY A 72 -6.97 -8.34 4.95
C GLY A 72 -8.35 -8.66 5.54
N ASP A 73 -8.68 -8.16 6.72
CA ASP A 73 -10.01 -8.36 7.35
C ASP A 73 -11.17 -7.96 6.44
N LEU A 74 -10.97 -6.94 5.59
CA LEU A 74 -11.98 -6.45 4.64
C LEU A 74 -11.70 -6.88 3.19
N GLY A 75 -10.73 -7.75 2.97
CA GLY A 75 -10.35 -8.29 1.67
C GLY A 75 -8.86 -8.14 1.37
N ASP A 76 -8.44 -8.73 0.26
CA ASP A 76 -7.09 -8.55 -0.26
C ASP A 76 -6.89 -7.16 -0.86
N TRP A 77 -5.69 -6.87 -1.32
CA TRP A 77 -5.32 -5.56 -1.89
C TRP A 77 -6.18 -5.14 -3.08
N THR A 78 -6.59 -6.10 -3.96
CA THR A 78 -7.47 -5.82 -5.11
C THR A 78 -8.85 -5.41 -4.64
N SER A 79 -9.43 -6.19 -3.73
CA SER A 79 -10.74 -5.91 -3.14
C SER A 79 -10.75 -4.58 -2.37
N LEU A 80 -9.67 -4.26 -1.64
CA LEU A 80 -9.56 -2.98 -0.93
C LEU A 80 -9.48 -1.79 -1.89
N PHE A 81 -8.76 -1.93 -3.01
CA PHE A 81 -8.72 -0.89 -4.04
C PHE A 81 -10.12 -0.66 -4.62
N GLU A 82 -10.81 -1.72 -5.04
CA GLU A 82 -12.18 -1.67 -5.57
C GLU A 82 -13.16 -1.01 -4.59
N GLN A 83 -13.12 -1.41 -3.32
CA GLN A 83 -13.98 -0.85 -2.29
C GLN A 83 -13.70 0.64 -2.04
N THR A 84 -12.44 1.07 -2.21
CA THR A 84 -12.07 2.48 -2.06
C THR A 84 -12.54 3.30 -3.26
N VAL A 85 -12.40 2.80 -4.48
CA VAL A 85 -12.99 3.42 -5.69
C VAL A 85 -14.51 3.57 -5.52
N ALA A 86 -15.17 2.51 -5.06
CA ALA A 86 -16.63 2.52 -4.84
C ALA A 86 -17.09 3.38 -3.64
N GLY A 87 -16.18 3.93 -2.85
CA GLY A 87 -16.50 4.71 -1.65
C GLY A 87 -16.99 3.91 -0.45
N ALA A 88 -16.94 2.57 -0.51
CA ALA A 88 -17.30 1.70 0.61
C ALA A 88 -16.25 1.75 1.73
N ILE A 89 -14.98 1.92 1.39
CA ILE A 89 -13.87 2.15 2.32
C ILE A 89 -13.30 3.54 2.02
N PRO A 90 -13.40 4.50 2.96
CA PRO A 90 -12.88 5.85 2.78
C PRO A 90 -11.38 5.93 2.58
N MET A 91 -10.59 5.08 3.25
CA MET A 91 -9.13 5.15 3.26
C MET A 91 -8.50 3.75 3.26
N THR A 92 -7.48 3.55 2.42
CA THR A 92 -6.73 2.28 2.36
C THR A 92 -5.26 2.50 2.06
N ILE A 93 -4.42 1.55 2.51
CA ILE A 93 -3.05 1.38 2.01
C ILE A 93 -3.04 0.14 1.13
N THR A 94 -2.85 0.32 -0.18
CA THR A 94 -2.92 -0.75 -1.17
C THR A 94 -2.05 -0.46 -2.39
N TYR A 95 -1.88 -1.43 -3.27
CA TYR A 95 -1.16 -1.28 -4.53
C TYR A 95 -2.09 -0.82 -5.65
N GLY A 96 -1.51 -0.28 -6.72
CA GLY A 96 -2.25 0.03 -7.94
C GLY A 96 -2.60 -1.23 -8.74
N HIS A 97 -3.77 -1.22 -9.39
CA HIS A 97 -4.27 -2.37 -10.16
C HIS A 97 -4.63 -1.98 -11.58
N SER A 98 -3.93 -2.56 -12.55
CA SER A 98 -4.17 -2.35 -13.98
C SER A 98 -5.52 -2.88 -14.49
N GLU A 99 -6.20 -3.73 -13.72
CA GLU A 99 -7.57 -4.16 -14.04
C GLU A 99 -8.58 -3.01 -13.98
N PHE A 100 -8.33 -2.01 -13.13
CA PHE A 100 -9.15 -0.79 -13.03
C PHE A 100 -8.70 0.27 -14.01
N ASP A 101 -7.40 0.50 -14.08
CA ASP A 101 -6.80 1.45 -15.01
C ASP A 101 -5.42 0.93 -15.42
N PRO A 102 -5.20 0.57 -16.68
CA PRO A 102 -3.91 0.05 -17.14
C PRO A 102 -2.73 0.98 -16.87
N ARG A 103 -2.98 2.30 -16.73
CA ARG A 103 -1.95 3.29 -16.39
C ARG A 103 -1.38 3.09 -14.99
N LEU A 104 -2.09 2.42 -14.09
CA LEU A 104 -1.62 2.10 -12.74
C LEU A 104 -0.47 1.09 -12.74
N ASP A 105 -0.22 0.37 -13.84
CA ASP A 105 0.99 -0.43 -14.01
C ASP A 105 2.27 0.42 -13.95
N LEU A 106 2.18 1.75 -14.10
CA LEU A 106 3.29 2.67 -13.87
C LEU A 106 3.93 2.53 -12.47
N THR A 107 3.19 2.05 -11.49
CA THR A 107 3.71 1.77 -10.12
C THR A 107 4.75 0.64 -10.10
N TRP A 108 4.70 -0.23 -11.10
CA TRP A 108 5.60 -1.37 -11.25
C TRP A 108 6.76 -1.10 -12.21
N LEU A 109 6.82 0.10 -12.84
CA LEU A 109 7.84 0.43 -13.84
C LEU A 109 9.25 0.27 -13.28
N GLY A 110 10.07 -0.50 -14.00
CA GLY A 110 11.40 -0.85 -13.57
C GLY A 110 12.42 0.27 -13.69
N TYR A 111 13.36 0.27 -12.75
CA TYR A 111 14.53 1.15 -12.70
C TYR A 111 14.24 2.65 -12.84
N VAL A 112 13.13 3.11 -12.30
CA VAL A 112 12.87 4.54 -12.10
C VAL A 112 13.86 5.12 -11.09
N VAL A 113 14.21 4.32 -10.07
CA VAL A 113 15.23 4.60 -9.05
C VAL A 113 16.02 3.32 -8.75
N ASP A 114 17.21 3.45 -8.18
CA ASP A 114 18.10 2.31 -7.88
C ASP A 114 18.72 2.34 -6.47
N SER A 115 18.36 3.33 -5.68
CA SER A 115 18.87 3.51 -4.31
C SER A 115 17.80 4.11 -3.40
N TRP A 116 17.92 3.89 -2.10
CA TRP A 116 17.02 4.50 -1.10
C TRP A 116 17.06 6.02 -1.14
N ALA A 117 18.22 6.61 -1.46
CA ALA A 117 18.36 8.06 -1.59
C ALA A 117 17.53 8.60 -2.76
N SER A 118 17.67 8.02 -3.96
CA SER A 118 16.87 8.39 -5.13
C SER A 118 15.40 8.05 -4.95
N ALA A 119 15.08 6.93 -4.29
CA ALA A 119 13.70 6.57 -3.98
C ALA A 119 13.02 7.62 -3.09
N ARG A 120 13.72 8.10 -2.06
CA ARG A 120 13.19 9.16 -1.18
C ARG A 120 12.98 10.48 -1.93
N GLU A 121 13.89 10.85 -2.82
CA GLU A 121 13.78 12.06 -3.63
C GLU A 121 12.59 12.00 -4.59
N VAL A 122 12.37 10.83 -5.20
CA VAL A 122 11.36 10.63 -6.24
C VAL A 122 9.98 10.33 -5.68
N TYR A 123 9.88 9.45 -4.69
CA TYR A 123 8.61 8.93 -4.14
C TYR A 123 8.30 9.46 -2.75
N GLY A 124 9.25 10.05 -2.05
CA GLY A 124 9.08 10.56 -0.69
C GLY A 124 8.18 11.80 -0.63
N PRO A 125 7.93 12.32 0.58
CA PRO A 125 7.13 13.53 0.76
C PRO A 125 7.67 14.70 -0.06
N GLY A 126 6.83 15.26 -0.95
CA GLY A 126 7.21 16.32 -1.88
C GLY A 126 7.95 15.86 -3.15
N GLY A 127 8.14 14.56 -3.32
CA GLY A 127 8.70 13.98 -4.54
C GLY A 127 7.73 14.02 -5.73
N PRO A 128 8.24 14.01 -6.96
CA PRO A 128 7.44 14.25 -8.17
C PRO A 128 6.46 13.11 -8.51
N MET A 129 6.67 11.90 -7.99
CA MET A 129 5.83 10.76 -8.37
C MET A 129 4.41 10.84 -7.83
N VAL A 130 4.20 11.47 -6.68
CA VAL A 130 2.83 11.65 -6.13
C VAL A 130 1.98 12.47 -7.10
N ASP A 131 2.54 13.50 -7.73
CA ASP A 131 1.83 14.32 -8.71
C ASP A 131 1.54 13.53 -10.00
N VAL A 132 2.48 12.69 -10.45
CA VAL A 132 2.28 11.81 -11.60
C VAL A 132 1.14 10.83 -11.34
N TYR A 133 1.14 10.20 -10.15
CA TYR A 133 0.10 9.24 -9.77
C TYR A 133 -1.27 9.90 -9.62
N ASN A 134 -1.34 11.08 -9.00
CA ASN A 134 -2.62 11.78 -8.82
C ASN A 134 -3.30 12.13 -10.14
N ARG A 135 -2.56 12.39 -11.22
CA ARG A 135 -3.15 12.57 -12.57
C ARG A 135 -3.92 11.34 -13.06
N ILE A 136 -3.49 10.13 -12.65
CA ILE A 136 -4.16 8.87 -13.00
C ILE A 136 -5.29 8.57 -12.00
N LEU A 137 -5.01 8.78 -10.72
CA LEU A 137 -5.93 8.45 -9.63
C LEU A 137 -7.18 9.34 -9.63
N GLU A 138 -7.06 10.61 -10.07
CA GLU A 138 -8.20 11.52 -10.18
C GLU A 138 -9.27 11.02 -11.15
N ASP A 139 -8.87 10.34 -12.24
CA ASP A 139 -9.80 9.73 -13.20
C ASP A 139 -10.52 8.49 -12.62
N ASN A 140 -10.05 7.97 -11.49
CA ASN A 140 -10.59 6.85 -10.76
C ASN A 140 -11.27 7.25 -9.43
N ASP A 141 -11.63 8.51 -9.26
CA ASP A 141 -12.24 9.07 -8.04
C ASP A 141 -11.42 8.81 -6.76
N LEU A 142 -10.09 8.78 -6.89
CA LEU A 142 -9.14 8.59 -5.81
C LEU A 142 -8.21 9.79 -5.64
N VAL A 143 -7.70 9.95 -4.43
CA VAL A 143 -6.62 10.88 -4.09
C VAL A 143 -5.56 10.10 -3.32
N SER A 144 -4.29 10.29 -3.65
CA SER A 144 -3.18 9.77 -2.86
C SER A 144 -2.74 10.80 -1.83
N LEU A 145 -2.70 10.40 -0.57
CA LEU A 145 -2.06 11.19 0.50
C LEU A 145 -0.53 11.07 0.45
N GLY A 146 -0.02 10.13 -0.32
CA GLY A 146 1.39 9.82 -0.50
C GLY A 146 1.63 8.34 -0.73
N VAL A 147 2.88 7.91 -0.71
CA VAL A 147 3.25 6.51 -0.89
C VAL A 147 4.01 5.97 0.32
N ILE A 148 3.73 4.73 0.68
CA ILE A 148 4.40 3.99 1.74
C ILE A 148 5.50 3.13 1.10
N PRO A 149 6.79 3.36 1.38
CA PRO A 149 7.88 2.58 0.83
C PRO A 149 7.95 1.20 1.49
N THR A 150 8.29 0.17 0.73
CA THR A 150 8.52 -1.18 1.26
C THR A 150 9.94 -1.67 1.02
N GLY A 151 10.54 -1.38 -0.12
CA GLY A 151 11.90 -1.78 -0.45
C GLY A 151 12.14 -1.88 -1.94
N PHE A 152 13.07 -2.72 -2.34
CA PHE A 152 13.39 -2.94 -3.74
C PHE A 152 12.93 -4.33 -4.20
N GLY A 153 12.54 -4.42 -5.47
CA GLY A 153 12.22 -5.66 -6.14
C GLY A 153 13.41 -6.62 -6.19
N SER A 154 13.08 -7.88 -6.33
CA SER A 154 14.05 -8.96 -6.25
C SER A 154 13.54 -10.22 -6.97
N ILE A 155 14.45 -11.17 -7.15
CA ILE A 155 14.12 -12.53 -7.57
C ILE A 155 14.50 -13.47 -6.44
N THR A 156 13.58 -14.36 -6.02
CA THR A 156 13.89 -15.40 -5.05
C THR A 156 13.66 -16.77 -5.65
N MET A 157 14.58 -17.71 -5.36
CA MET A 157 14.50 -19.09 -5.82
C MET A 157 14.00 -19.99 -4.68
N ARG A 158 13.09 -20.93 -4.99
CA ARG A 158 12.65 -21.93 -4.03
C ARG A 158 13.76 -22.92 -3.71
N LYS A 159 13.66 -23.56 -2.56
CA LYS A 159 14.56 -24.66 -2.16
C LYS A 159 14.58 -25.79 -3.17
N GLY A 160 15.78 -26.31 -3.43
CA GLY A 160 16.04 -27.49 -4.27
C GLY A 160 16.15 -27.21 -5.75
N THR A 161 16.19 -25.95 -6.19
CA THR A 161 16.48 -25.61 -7.59
C THR A 161 17.98 -25.65 -7.89
N GLY A 162 18.80 -25.23 -6.93
CA GLY A 162 20.24 -25.04 -7.09
C GLY A 162 20.59 -23.96 -8.11
N LYS A 163 19.61 -23.12 -8.54
CA LYS A 163 19.80 -22.08 -9.56
C LYS A 163 19.94 -20.70 -8.91
N VAL A 164 20.79 -19.87 -9.49
CA VAL A 164 21.00 -18.47 -9.09
C VAL A 164 21.14 -17.63 -10.37
N PRO A 165 20.02 -17.25 -11.01
CA PRO A 165 20.07 -16.48 -12.26
C PRO A 165 20.57 -15.06 -12.00
N THR A 166 21.67 -14.68 -12.64
CA THR A 166 22.30 -13.36 -12.52
C THR A 166 22.64 -12.73 -13.86
N ASN A 167 22.67 -13.51 -14.95
CA ASN A 167 22.89 -13.02 -16.31
C ASN A 167 21.61 -13.26 -17.13
N PHE A 168 20.93 -12.20 -17.48
CA PHE A 168 19.65 -12.24 -18.20
C PHE A 168 19.86 -11.96 -19.69
N PRO A 169 19.17 -12.71 -20.61
CA PRO A 169 18.16 -13.74 -20.33
C PRO A 169 18.71 -15.17 -20.14
N GLU A 170 20.02 -15.39 -20.22
CA GLU A 170 20.62 -16.73 -20.36
C GLU A 170 20.33 -17.63 -19.16
N ASP A 171 20.56 -17.13 -17.95
CA ASP A 171 20.41 -17.93 -16.71
C ASP A 171 18.94 -18.18 -16.34
N ALA A 172 18.03 -17.39 -16.92
CA ALA A 172 16.59 -17.44 -16.62
C ALA A 172 15.84 -18.54 -17.41
N LYS A 173 16.46 -19.05 -18.49
CA LYS A 173 15.81 -20.02 -19.40
C LYS A 173 15.35 -21.27 -18.67
N GLY A 174 14.06 -21.60 -18.84
CA GLY A 174 13.45 -22.78 -18.22
C GLY A 174 13.14 -22.63 -16.73
N ILE A 175 13.20 -21.42 -16.18
CA ILE A 175 12.77 -21.11 -14.82
C ILE A 175 11.35 -20.53 -14.89
N LYS A 176 10.41 -21.18 -14.20
CA LYS A 176 9.05 -20.65 -14.00
C LYS A 176 9.08 -19.69 -12.83
N ILE A 177 8.80 -18.42 -13.10
CA ILE A 177 8.78 -17.39 -12.07
C ILE A 177 7.36 -16.91 -11.81
N ARG A 178 6.93 -16.94 -10.55
CA ARG A 178 5.70 -16.25 -10.17
C ARG A 178 5.87 -14.74 -10.30
N VAL A 179 4.92 -14.10 -10.94
CA VAL A 179 4.81 -12.63 -10.99
C VAL A 179 3.48 -12.17 -10.42
N VAL A 180 3.37 -10.88 -10.06
CA VAL A 180 2.07 -10.27 -9.77
C VAL A 180 1.20 -10.33 -11.03
N PRO A 181 -0.13 -10.45 -10.93
CA PRO A 181 -1.01 -10.61 -12.09
C PRO A 181 -1.24 -9.26 -12.81
N THR A 182 -0.16 -8.66 -13.31
CA THR A 182 -0.20 -7.47 -14.17
C THR A 182 0.47 -7.75 -15.51
N PRO A 183 -0.01 -7.17 -16.61
CA PRO A 183 0.60 -7.33 -17.93
C PRO A 183 2.07 -6.92 -17.95
N LEU A 184 2.41 -5.81 -17.30
CA LEU A 184 3.78 -5.30 -17.24
C LEU A 184 4.75 -6.29 -16.58
N ALA A 185 4.32 -6.93 -15.48
CA ALA A 185 5.16 -7.92 -14.79
C ALA A 185 5.39 -9.17 -15.64
N VAL A 186 4.35 -9.63 -16.35
CA VAL A 186 4.47 -10.75 -17.30
C VAL A 186 5.45 -10.41 -18.42
N GLU A 187 5.32 -9.24 -19.02
CA GLU A 187 6.19 -8.76 -20.10
C GLU A 187 7.65 -8.66 -19.62
N ARG A 188 7.90 -8.02 -18.47
CA ARG A 188 9.23 -7.89 -17.87
C ARG A 188 9.94 -9.23 -17.75
N PHE A 189 9.32 -10.17 -17.05
CA PHE A 189 10.00 -11.42 -16.74
C PHE A 189 10.14 -12.36 -17.92
N ASN A 190 9.22 -12.28 -18.91
CA ASN A 190 9.41 -12.98 -20.19
C ASN A 190 10.60 -12.39 -20.97
N ASN A 191 10.75 -11.05 -21.01
CA ASN A 191 11.90 -10.39 -21.66
C ASN A 191 13.23 -10.66 -20.93
N LEU A 192 13.19 -10.89 -19.61
CA LEU A 192 14.34 -11.35 -18.83
C LEU A 192 14.63 -12.84 -19.00
N GLY A 193 13.86 -13.57 -19.83
CA GLY A 193 14.11 -14.97 -20.20
C GLY A 193 13.42 -16.02 -19.32
N PHE A 194 12.64 -15.61 -18.34
CA PHE A 194 11.84 -16.51 -17.52
C PHE A 194 10.56 -16.97 -18.23
N SER A 195 9.90 -17.97 -17.65
CA SER A 195 8.50 -18.29 -17.96
C SER A 195 7.63 -17.66 -16.87
N ALA A 196 7.10 -16.48 -17.13
CA ALA A 196 6.29 -15.75 -16.15
C ALA A 196 4.93 -16.42 -15.89
N VAL A 197 4.58 -16.60 -14.63
CA VAL A 197 3.32 -17.20 -14.18
C VAL A 197 2.60 -16.20 -13.29
N PRO A 198 1.59 -15.47 -13.80
CA PRO A 198 0.82 -14.54 -12.98
C PRO A 198 0.02 -15.31 -11.92
N MET A 199 0.13 -14.86 -10.65
CA MET A 199 -0.47 -15.57 -9.53
C MET A 199 -0.68 -14.63 -8.33
N PRO A 200 -1.87 -14.66 -7.68
CA PRO A 200 -2.14 -13.93 -6.45
C PRO A 200 -1.15 -14.27 -5.32
N LEU A 201 -0.89 -13.30 -4.43
CA LEU A 201 0.10 -13.47 -3.34
C LEU A 201 -0.26 -14.65 -2.42
N ALA A 202 -1.53 -14.87 -2.14
CA ALA A 202 -1.99 -15.94 -1.25
C ALA A 202 -1.60 -17.36 -1.71
N GLU A 203 -1.36 -17.55 -3.01
CA GLU A 203 -1.01 -18.85 -3.59
C GLU A 203 0.51 -19.09 -3.64
N VAL A 204 1.33 -18.05 -3.45
CA VAL A 204 2.76 -18.08 -3.73
C VAL A 204 3.51 -19.07 -2.83
N TYR A 205 3.27 -19.05 -1.52
CA TYR A 205 3.95 -19.93 -0.58
C TYR A 205 3.74 -21.42 -0.94
N THR A 206 2.49 -21.80 -1.17
CA THR A 206 2.14 -23.19 -1.53
C THR A 206 2.73 -23.57 -2.88
N SER A 207 2.72 -22.68 -3.85
CA SER A 207 3.25 -22.93 -5.20
C SER A 207 4.77 -23.11 -5.19
N LEU A 208 5.50 -22.33 -4.38
CA LEU A 208 6.94 -22.53 -4.16
C LEU A 208 7.20 -23.83 -3.43
N GLN A 209 6.43 -24.15 -2.39
CA GLN A 209 6.59 -25.39 -1.61
C GLN A 209 6.38 -26.65 -2.49
N LEU A 210 5.36 -26.63 -3.34
CA LEU A 210 5.02 -27.76 -4.22
C LEU A 210 5.88 -27.79 -5.51
N GLY A 211 6.63 -26.71 -5.81
CA GLY A 211 7.44 -26.61 -7.02
C GLY A 211 6.61 -26.37 -8.29
N THR A 212 5.40 -25.83 -8.17
CA THR A 212 4.60 -25.39 -9.33
C THR A 212 5.28 -24.25 -10.06
N VAL A 213 5.97 -23.38 -9.31
CA VAL A 213 6.90 -22.37 -9.79
C VAL A 213 8.27 -22.58 -9.15
N ASP A 214 9.34 -22.17 -9.81
CA ASP A 214 10.72 -22.29 -9.35
C ASP A 214 11.20 -21.04 -8.61
N ALA A 215 10.59 -19.91 -8.91
CA ALA A 215 10.99 -18.62 -8.41
C ALA A 215 9.78 -17.73 -8.14
N ARG A 216 10.04 -16.67 -7.39
CA ARG A 216 9.14 -15.56 -7.17
C ARG A 216 9.83 -14.26 -7.57
N ALA A 217 9.14 -13.41 -8.30
CA ALA A 217 9.49 -12.02 -8.55
C ALA A 217 8.87 -11.11 -7.49
N PHE A 218 9.51 -9.97 -7.26
CA PHE A 218 9.07 -8.90 -6.36
C PHE A 218 9.14 -9.27 -4.88
N GLY A 219 8.79 -8.32 -4.03
CA GLY A 219 8.77 -8.44 -2.59
C GLY A 219 10.03 -7.93 -1.92
N ALA A 220 9.83 -7.05 -0.96
CA ALA A 220 10.87 -6.53 -0.08
C ALA A 220 11.35 -7.61 0.91
N ALA A 221 12.47 -7.35 1.60
CA ALA A 221 13.10 -8.33 2.49
C ALA A 221 12.18 -8.87 3.59
N VAL A 222 11.20 -8.07 4.06
CA VAL A 222 10.20 -8.53 5.05
C VAL A 222 9.34 -9.67 4.52
N GLU A 223 8.90 -9.60 3.26
CA GLU A 223 8.09 -10.65 2.65
C GLU A 223 8.91 -11.91 2.36
N ILE A 224 10.17 -11.73 1.98
CA ILE A 224 11.10 -12.85 1.80
C ILE A 224 11.32 -13.57 3.13
N TRP A 225 11.47 -12.83 4.21
CA TRP A 225 11.55 -13.40 5.55
C TRP A 225 10.31 -14.22 5.94
N GLN A 226 9.12 -13.78 5.55
CA GLN A 226 7.87 -14.52 5.81
C GLN A 226 7.82 -15.86 5.07
N MET A 227 8.47 -15.96 3.91
CA MET A 227 8.53 -17.19 3.08
C MET A 227 9.86 -17.95 3.21
N ARG A 228 10.73 -17.62 4.15
CA ARG A 228 12.10 -18.14 4.31
C ARG A 228 12.21 -19.66 4.30
N ASP A 229 11.17 -20.35 4.78
CA ASP A 229 11.19 -21.81 4.90
C ASP A 229 11.18 -22.54 3.56
N VAL A 230 10.71 -21.89 2.50
CA VAL A 230 10.62 -22.46 1.15
C VAL A 230 11.63 -21.86 0.17
N LEU A 231 12.46 -20.92 0.59
CA LEU A 231 13.42 -20.18 -0.26
C LEU A 231 14.87 -20.61 0.01
N GLU A 232 15.72 -20.60 -1.03
CA GLU A 232 17.15 -20.89 -0.93
C GLU A 232 18.04 -19.74 -1.38
N SER A 233 17.57 -18.89 -2.33
CA SER A 233 18.36 -17.75 -2.83
C SER A 233 17.50 -16.50 -2.93
N TYR A 234 18.13 -15.34 -2.70
CA TYR A 234 17.56 -14.02 -2.81
C TYR A 234 18.48 -13.14 -3.63
N ILE A 235 18.13 -12.92 -4.90
CA ILE A 235 18.89 -12.14 -5.88
C ILE A 235 18.37 -10.70 -5.85
N LEU A 236 19.22 -9.75 -5.46
CA LEU A 236 18.89 -8.35 -5.31
C LEU A 236 19.00 -7.64 -6.67
N THR A 237 18.00 -7.83 -7.51
CA THR A 237 17.91 -7.18 -8.83
C THR A 237 17.64 -5.68 -8.72
N ARG A 238 16.97 -5.25 -7.64
CA ARG A 238 16.52 -3.87 -7.44
C ARG A 238 15.83 -3.29 -8.67
N ASP A 239 15.13 -4.16 -9.39
CA ASP A 239 14.54 -3.87 -10.69
C ASP A 239 13.38 -2.88 -10.62
N TYR A 240 12.80 -2.67 -9.46
CA TYR A 240 11.84 -1.59 -9.22
C TYR A 240 11.83 -1.20 -7.74
N PHE A 241 11.27 -0.04 -7.43
CA PHE A 241 11.07 0.39 -6.06
C PHE A 241 9.64 0.05 -5.62
N GLU A 242 9.53 -0.86 -4.68
CA GLU A 242 8.25 -1.31 -4.17
C GLU A 242 7.66 -0.29 -3.18
N HIS A 243 6.45 0.12 -3.46
CA HIS A 243 5.70 1.06 -2.65
C HIS A 243 4.20 0.85 -2.83
N ALA A 244 3.43 1.20 -1.81
CA ALA A 244 1.98 1.23 -1.90
C ALA A 244 1.45 2.66 -1.88
N PHE A 245 0.28 2.85 -2.44
CA PHE A 245 -0.48 4.07 -2.28
C PHE A 245 -1.13 4.15 -0.91
N TRP A 246 -1.19 5.34 -0.37
CA TRP A 246 -2.11 5.68 0.69
C TRP A 246 -3.28 6.44 0.08
N LEU A 247 -4.37 5.71 -0.21
CA LEU A 247 -5.51 6.20 -0.97
C LEU A 247 -6.64 6.65 -0.08
N VAL A 248 -7.34 7.69 -0.54
CA VAL A 248 -8.64 8.07 -0.04
C VAL A 248 -9.63 8.18 -1.20
N ASN A 249 -10.88 7.78 -0.95
CA ASN A 249 -11.98 8.04 -1.89
C ASN A 249 -12.19 9.56 -2.01
N ARG A 250 -12.27 10.07 -3.24
CA ARG A 250 -12.33 11.49 -3.53
C ARG A 250 -13.62 12.13 -3.00
N ASP A 251 -14.76 11.49 -3.19
CA ASP A 251 -16.05 12.04 -2.75
C ASP A 251 -16.10 12.14 -1.22
N TRP A 252 -15.65 11.11 -0.52
CA TRP A 252 -15.50 11.17 0.92
C TRP A 252 -14.54 12.30 1.33
N TRP A 253 -13.38 12.41 0.69
CA TRP A 253 -12.38 13.42 0.99
C TRP A 253 -12.90 14.83 0.87
N ILE A 254 -13.62 15.14 -0.22
CA ILE A 254 -14.19 16.50 -0.44
C ILE A 254 -15.42 16.77 0.45
N SER A 255 -16.10 15.73 0.94
CA SER A 255 -17.24 15.88 1.86
C SER A 255 -16.82 16.30 3.27
N LEU A 256 -15.56 16.07 3.65
CA LEU A 256 -15.05 16.46 4.96
C LEU A 256 -14.98 17.98 5.12
N PRO A 257 -15.21 18.51 6.33
CA PRO A 257 -14.91 19.90 6.65
C PRO A 257 -13.42 20.19 6.35
N ALA A 258 -13.12 21.38 5.83
CA ALA A 258 -11.75 21.76 5.47
C ALA A 258 -10.77 21.59 6.65
N SER A 259 -11.20 21.95 7.86
CA SER A 259 -10.38 21.79 9.06
C SER A 259 -10.04 20.34 9.40
N GLU A 260 -10.94 19.40 9.11
CA GLU A 260 -10.68 17.96 9.32
C GLU A 260 -9.77 17.39 8.23
N ARG A 261 -9.96 17.81 6.96
CA ARG A 261 -9.01 17.47 5.90
C ARG A 261 -7.59 17.94 6.24
N ASP A 262 -7.44 19.16 6.75
CA ASP A 262 -6.14 19.70 7.14
C ASP A 262 -5.48 18.87 8.27
N LYS A 263 -6.28 18.41 9.25
CA LYS A 263 -5.80 17.55 10.33
C LYS A 263 -5.37 16.17 9.81
N ILE A 264 -6.19 15.54 8.97
CA ILE A 264 -5.88 14.24 8.34
C ILE A 264 -4.63 14.38 7.48
N GLN A 265 -4.52 15.41 6.66
CA GLN A 265 -3.33 15.65 5.83
C GLN A 265 -2.09 15.89 6.67
N THR A 266 -2.21 16.64 7.77
CA THR A 266 -1.10 16.90 8.70
C THR A 266 -0.62 15.60 9.35
N ALA A 267 -1.56 14.77 9.85
CA ALA A 267 -1.25 13.47 10.43
C ALA A 267 -0.61 12.52 9.41
N ALA A 268 -1.12 12.49 8.17
CA ALA A 268 -0.57 11.71 7.08
C ALA A 268 0.87 12.15 6.75
N ASN A 269 1.11 13.46 6.63
CA ASN A 269 2.45 13.99 6.33
C ASN A 269 3.46 13.66 7.43
N ALA A 270 3.08 13.78 8.72
CA ALA A 270 3.93 13.41 9.85
C ALA A 270 4.25 11.91 9.83
N THR A 271 3.26 11.08 9.53
CA THR A 271 3.42 9.63 9.40
C THR A 271 4.37 9.29 8.25
N LEU A 272 4.13 9.83 7.06
CA LEU A 272 4.95 9.60 5.88
C LEU A 272 6.41 9.99 6.12
N SER A 273 6.66 11.17 6.72
CA SER A 273 8.02 11.57 7.06
C SER A 273 8.71 10.52 7.92
N SER A 274 8.06 10.07 9.00
CA SER A 274 8.63 9.06 9.90
C SER A 274 8.83 7.70 9.25
N VAL A 275 7.88 7.26 8.41
CA VAL A 275 7.98 5.98 7.69
C VAL A 275 9.16 6.01 6.73
N TRP A 276 9.33 7.10 5.97
CA TRP A 276 10.46 7.27 5.07
C TRP A 276 11.82 7.38 5.80
N ASP A 277 11.83 7.90 7.03
CA ASP A 277 13.05 7.96 7.86
C ASP A 277 13.51 6.58 8.33
N THR A 278 12.60 5.62 8.44
CA THR A 278 12.87 4.31 9.03
C THR A 278 12.83 3.14 8.05
N ALA A 279 12.20 3.30 6.89
CA ALA A 279 11.96 2.23 5.93
C ALA A 279 13.24 1.50 5.49
N GLN A 280 14.28 2.25 5.13
CA GLN A 280 15.58 1.66 4.75
C GLN A 280 16.15 0.79 5.85
N SER A 281 16.17 1.26 7.09
CA SER A 281 16.73 0.49 8.22
C SER A 281 15.90 -0.75 8.55
N ILE A 282 14.59 -0.70 8.31
CA ILE A 282 13.70 -1.86 8.44
C ILE A 282 14.00 -2.90 7.37
N ASP A 283 14.12 -2.48 6.11
CA ASP A 283 14.45 -3.36 4.98
C ASP A 283 15.82 -4.04 5.20
N GLU A 284 16.86 -3.27 5.56
CA GLU A 284 18.20 -3.78 5.89
C GLU A 284 18.16 -4.80 7.05
N LYS A 285 17.40 -4.53 8.11
CA LYS A 285 17.21 -5.46 9.23
C LYS A 285 16.60 -6.78 8.80
N TYR A 286 15.61 -6.77 7.90
CA TYR A 286 15.03 -8.01 7.38
C TYR A 286 15.97 -8.73 6.41
N LEU A 287 16.74 -7.99 5.62
CA LEU A 287 17.78 -8.54 4.76
C LEU A 287 18.83 -9.29 5.59
N ASP A 288 19.25 -8.74 6.73
CA ASP A 288 20.16 -9.42 7.65
C ASP A 288 19.53 -10.69 8.25
N LYS A 289 18.27 -10.65 8.66
CA LYS A 289 17.55 -11.86 9.09
C LYS A 289 17.49 -12.94 8.02
N VAL A 290 17.31 -12.56 6.75
CA VAL A 290 17.30 -13.48 5.60
C VAL A 290 18.67 -14.14 5.44
N ARG A 291 19.77 -13.37 5.55
CA ARG A 291 21.15 -13.86 5.53
C ARG A 291 21.43 -14.81 6.69
N ASP A 292 21.08 -14.43 7.90
CA ASP A 292 21.29 -15.20 9.13
C ASP A 292 20.52 -16.52 9.13
N HIS A 293 19.37 -16.56 8.43
CA HIS A 293 18.62 -17.81 8.24
C HIS A 293 19.30 -18.79 7.28
N GLY A 294 20.32 -18.35 6.54
CA GLY A 294 21.08 -19.16 5.60
C GLY A 294 20.57 -19.14 4.16
N ILE A 295 19.69 -18.18 3.81
CA ILE A 295 19.32 -17.92 2.42
C ILE A 295 20.51 -17.25 1.74
N ASN A 296 20.89 -17.74 0.55
CA ASN A 296 21.96 -17.17 -0.24
C ASN A 296 21.54 -15.82 -0.85
N VAL A 297 21.95 -14.73 -0.21
CA VAL A 297 21.68 -13.36 -0.70
C VAL A 297 22.76 -12.98 -1.71
N VAL A 298 22.34 -12.68 -2.93
CA VAL A 298 23.22 -12.43 -4.08
C VAL A 298 23.03 -10.99 -4.56
N GLU A 299 24.11 -10.21 -4.56
CA GLU A 299 24.17 -8.90 -5.20
C GLU A 299 24.57 -9.09 -6.68
N LEU A 300 23.92 -8.38 -7.59
CA LEU A 300 24.35 -8.32 -8.98
C LEU A 300 25.59 -7.46 -9.10
N THR A 301 26.50 -7.81 -10.02
CA THR A 301 27.61 -6.93 -10.38
C THR A 301 27.08 -5.69 -11.11
N PRO A 302 27.87 -4.59 -11.20
CA PRO A 302 27.44 -3.42 -11.97
C PRO A 302 27.07 -3.74 -13.43
N GLU A 303 27.82 -4.67 -14.05
CA GLU A 303 27.60 -5.11 -15.43
C GLU A 303 26.27 -5.88 -15.57
N GLN A 304 25.99 -6.80 -14.62
CA GLN A 304 24.74 -7.57 -14.58
C GLN A 304 23.53 -6.66 -14.32
N MET A 305 23.68 -5.69 -13.42
CA MET A 305 22.67 -4.67 -13.16
C MET A 305 22.41 -3.82 -14.43
N GLN A 306 23.46 -3.39 -15.12
CA GLN A 306 23.32 -2.61 -16.34
C GLN A 306 22.65 -3.41 -17.46
N GLN A 307 22.95 -4.70 -17.58
CA GLN A 307 22.28 -5.58 -18.54
C GLN A 307 20.78 -5.69 -18.26
N ALA A 308 20.38 -5.86 -16.99
CA ALA A 308 18.99 -5.88 -16.60
C ALA A 308 18.29 -4.54 -16.89
N LYS A 309 18.93 -3.40 -16.53
CA LYS A 309 18.42 -2.05 -16.84
C LYS A 309 18.20 -1.86 -18.34
N ASN A 310 19.17 -2.22 -19.17
CA ASN A 310 19.07 -2.08 -20.63
C ASN A 310 17.88 -2.88 -21.19
N SER A 311 17.64 -4.09 -20.68
CA SER A 311 16.50 -4.88 -21.10
C SER A 311 15.18 -4.16 -20.81
N LEU A 312 15.01 -3.63 -19.60
CA LEU A 312 13.79 -2.93 -19.22
C LEU A 312 13.61 -1.61 -19.99
N TYR A 313 14.65 -0.83 -20.14
CA TYR A 313 14.58 0.43 -20.92
C TYR A 313 14.27 0.20 -22.40
N THR A 314 14.67 -0.95 -22.95
CA THR A 314 14.42 -1.30 -24.36
C THR A 314 13.03 -1.83 -24.58
N HIS A 315 12.46 -2.57 -23.62
CA HIS A 315 11.21 -3.29 -23.83
C HIS A 315 10.06 -2.73 -22.97
N GLU A 316 10.28 -2.55 -21.69
CA GLU A 316 9.23 -2.19 -20.74
C GLU A 316 8.83 -0.72 -20.80
N TRP A 317 9.81 0.19 -20.91
CA TRP A 317 9.53 1.62 -20.97
C TRP A 317 8.74 2.02 -22.22
N PRO A 318 9.06 1.55 -23.44
CA PRO A 318 8.21 1.78 -24.62
C PRO A 318 6.82 1.16 -24.49
N TYR A 319 6.73 -0.05 -23.92
CA TYR A 319 5.43 -0.69 -23.65
C TYR A 319 4.58 0.17 -22.71
N MET A 320 5.16 0.70 -21.65
CA MET A 320 4.44 1.58 -20.74
C MET A 320 4.05 2.91 -21.37
N GLU A 321 4.87 3.44 -22.32
CA GLU A 321 4.54 4.65 -23.06
C GLU A 321 3.30 4.51 -23.94
N GLU A 322 3.06 3.33 -24.49
CA GLU A 322 1.83 3.04 -25.26
C GLU A 322 0.58 3.11 -24.37
N ILE A 323 0.73 2.84 -23.06
CA ILE A 323 -0.38 2.81 -22.09
C ILE A 323 -0.62 4.20 -21.48
N VAL A 324 0.42 4.88 -20.98
CA VAL A 324 0.26 6.15 -20.26
C VAL A 324 0.40 7.37 -21.13
N GLY A 325 0.87 7.20 -22.36
CA GLY A 325 1.15 8.28 -23.30
C GLY A 325 2.49 8.97 -23.11
N SER A 326 2.92 9.69 -24.14
CA SER A 326 4.26 10.30 -24.20
C SER A 326 4.45 11.42 -23.18
N GLU A 327 3.42 12.15 -22.76
CA GLU A 327 3.53 13.22 -21.78
C GLU A 327 4.00 12.66 -20.41
N ILE A 328 3.30 11.63 -19.89
CA ILE A 328 3.67 10.99 -18.62
C ILE A 328 5.04 10.33 -18.75
N MET A 329 5.34 9.63 -19.85
CA MET A 329 6.64 8.98 -20.01
C MET A 329 7.80 9.95 -20.14
N GLN A 330 7.61 11.15 -20.71
CA GLN A 330 8.63 12.21 -20.68
C GLN A 330 8.92 12.68 -19.24
N MET A 331 7.88 12.81 -18.41
CA MET A 331 8.07 13.10 -16.98
C MET A 331 8.87 11.97 -16.31
N MET A 332 8.51 10.72 -16.59
CA MET A 332 9.20 9.55 -16.02
C MET A 332 10.66 9.48 -16.44
N ARG A 333 11.00 9.71 -17.72
CA ARG A 333 12.38 9.75 -18.19
C ARG A 333 13.20 10.86 -17.49
N LYS A 334 12.60 12.03 -17.33
CA LYS A 334 13.24 13.14 -16.60
C LYS A 334 13.48 12.77 -15.13
N ILE A 335 12.52 12.13 -14.47
CA ILE A 335 12.64 11.69 -13.08
C ILE A 335 13.74 10.63 -12.93
N ALA A 336 13.78 9.65 -13.83
CA ALA A 336 14.78 8.58 -13.83
C ALA A 336 16.15 9.00 -14.40
N ALA A 337 16.30 10.24 -14.83
CA ALA A 337 17.51 10.76 -15.51
C ALA A 337 17.94 9.91 -16.71
N ILE A 338 16.95 9.47 -17.52
CA ILE A 338 17.16 8.71 -18.76
C ILE A 338 16.98 9.65 -19.94
N ASP A 339 17.96 9.70 -20.85
CA ASP A 339 17.93 10.49 -22.09
C ASP A 339 16.97 9.92 -23.15
#